data_7149a81c297405369cc3debe9cd2cf3e
#
_entry.id   7149a81c297405369cc3debe9cd2cf3e
#
_cell.length_a   1.000
_cell.length_b   1.000
_cell.length_c   1.000
_cell.angle_alpha   90.00
_cell.angle_beta   90.00
_cell.angle_gamma   90.00
#
_symmetry.space_group_name_H-M   'P 1'
#
loop_
_entity.id
_entity.type
_entity.pdbx_description
1 polymer ?
#
loop_
_entity_poly.entity_id
_entity_poly.type
_entity_poly.pdbx_seq_one_letter_code
_entity_poly.pdbx_strand_id
1 'polypeptide(L)'
;MSAGRIVIHGSAGDAAGYAMRGGEIYIEGNAGYRAGIHMKAYQEHKPVLVIGGRAGSFLGEYQAGGLIVVLSLHTDGRPVVGYFPCTGMHGGKMVFRGDVSNIPFPPQVTSRPATEEDMAEFAPYVREYCRLFHLDPEQLLRDAYTVITPDSKNPYQQMYVAN
;
A
#
# COMPACT_ATOMS: atom_id res chain seq x y z
N MET A 1 -0.60 -16.02 2.67
CA MET A 1 -0.45 -16.16 1.22
C MET A 1 1.02 -15.96 0.86
N SER A 2 1.58 -16.86 0.09
CA SER A 2 3.00 -16.77 -0.31
C SER A 2 3.17 -16.72 -1.83
N ALA A 3 2.14 -17.01 -2.61
CA ALA A 3 2.17 -16.96 -4.07
C ALA A 3 0.74 -16.91 -4.59
N GLY A 4 0.61 -16.70 -5.89
CA GLY A 4 -0.68 -16.70 -6.56
C GLY A 4 -1.34 -15.34 -6.60
N ARG A 5 -2.61 -15.33 -7.00
CA ARG A 5 -3.36 -14.08 -7.20
C ARG A 5 -4.78 -14.25 -6.71
N ILE A 6 -5.29 -13.24 -6.02
CA ILE A 6 -6.69 -13.16 -5.61
C ILE A 6 -7.27 -11.87 -6.19
N VAL A 7 -8.41 -11.97 -6.85
CA VAL A 7 -9.14 -10.83 -7.43
C VAL A 7 -10.50 -10.77 -6.75
N ILE A 8 -10.81 -9.64 -6.13
CA ILE A 8 -12.06 -9.42 -5.41
C ILE A 8 -12.87 -8.36 -6.16
N HIS A 9 -13.98 -8.79 -6.77
CA HIS A 9 -14.94 -7.87 -7.39
C HIS A 9 -15.86 -7.35 -6.29
N GLY A 10 -15.75 -6.05 -6.01
CA GLY A 10 -16.42 -5.42 -4.88
C GLY A 10 -15.43 -5.09 -3.78
N SER A 11 -15.90 -5.14 -2.54
CA SER A 11 -15.08 -4.76 -1.38
C SER A 11 -14.71 -5.97 -0.54
N ALA A 12 -13.61 -5.84 0.19
CA ALA A 12 -13.15 -6.86 1.11
C ALA A 12 -13.44 -6.42 2.55
N GLY A 13 -13.58 -7.40 3.44
CA GLY A 13 -13.72 -7.15 4.86
C GLY A 13 -12.39 -6.86 5.55
N ASP A 14 -12.34 -7.18 6.84
CA ASP A 14 -11.17 -6.89 7.67
C ASP A 14 -10.02 -7.86 7.41
N ALA A 15 -8.81 -7.41 7.66
CA ALA A 15 -7.57 -8.18 7.59
C ALA A 15 -7.27 -8.77 6.20
N ALA A 16 -7.73 -8.12 5.12
CA ALA A 16 -7.37 -8.54 3.78
C ALA A 16 -5.84 -8.49 3.63
N GLY A 17 -5.25 -9.57 3.11
CA GLY A 17 -3.80 -9.63 2.95
C GLY A 17 -3.04 -9.84 4.27
N TYR A 18 -3.69 -10.42 5.27
CA TYR A 18 -3.04 -10.71 6.54
C TYR A 18 -1.79 -11.55 6.34
N ALA A 19 -0.67 -11.06 6.85
CA ALA A 19 0.60 -11.77 6.88
C ALA A 19 1.05 -12.30 5.51
N MET A 20 0.76 -11.58 4.43
CA MET A 20 1.22 -11.96 3.09
C MET A 20 2.74 -12.05 3.04
N ARG A 21 3.24 -13.07 2.37
CA ARG A 21 4.68 -13.27 2.13
C ARG A 21 5.05 -13.25 0.65
N GLY A 22 4.06 -13.19 -0.22
CA GLY A 22 4.19 -13.14 -1.68
C GLY A 22 2.79 -13.10 -2.28
N GLY A 23 2.72 -13.13 -3.60
CA GLY A 23 1.44 -13.10 -4.32
C GLY A 23 0.87 -11.70 -4.44
N GLU A 24 -0.28 -11.62 -5.08
CA GLU A 24 -0.96 -10.35 -5.37
C GLU A 24 -2.43 -10.45 -5.01
N ILE A 25 -2.96 -9.40 -4.41
CA ILE A 25 -4.39 -9.26 -4.15
C ILE A 25 -4.87 -7.95 -4.75
N TYR A 26 -5.92 -8.03 -5.56
CA TYR A 26 -6.55 -6.87 -6.19
C TYR A 26 -7.98 -6.77 -5.69
N ILE A 27 -8.32 -5.66 -5.04
CA ILE A 27 -9.65 -5.38 -4.51
C ILE A 27 -10.24 -4.23 -5.31
N GLU A 28 -11.36 -4.48 -5.99
CA GLU A 28 -12.00 -3.45 -6.81
C GLU A 28 -12.46 -2.26 -5.99
N GLY A 29 -13.10 -2.52 -4.86
CA GLY A 29 -13.67 -1.51 -3.98
C GLY A 29 -12.82 -1.22 -2.76
N ASN A 30 -13.46 -1.21 -1.60
CA ASN A 30 -12.84 -0.81 -0.34
C ASN A 30 -12.31 -2.02 0.43
N ALA A 31 -11.36 -1.78 1.32
CA ALA A 31 -10.89 -2.76 2.29
C ALA A 31 -11.26 -2.28 3.70
N GLY A 32 -11.49 -3.23 4.60
CA GLY A 32 -11.83 -2.94 5.98
C GLY A 32 -10.60 -2.63 6.84
N TYR A 33 -10.69 -2.93 8.14
CA TYR A 33 -9.62 -2.68 9.09
C TYR A 33 -8.44 -3.62 8.88
N ARG A 34 -7.23 -3.13 9.15
CA ARG A 34 -6.00 -3.93 9.18
C ARG A 34 -5.70 -4.65 7.87
N ALA A 35 -6.03 -4.04 6.75
CA ALA A 35 -5.58 -4.57 5.46
C ALA A 35 -4.05 -4.51 5.40
N GLY A 36 -3.43 -5.58 4.88
CA GLY A 36 -1.98 -5.65 4.73
C GLY A 36 -1.20 -5.74 6.04
N ILE A 37 -1.86 -6.10 7.14
CA ILE A 37 -1.17 -6.26 8.43
C ILE A 37 -0.12 -7.36 8.35
N HIS A 38 1.07 -7.09 8.87
CA HIS A 38 2.20 -8.02 8.91
C HIS A 38 2.68 -8.49 7.53
N MET A 39 2.49 -7.70 6.48
CA MET A 39 3.06 -8.01 5.17
C MET A 39 4.58 -7.99 5.24
N LYS A 40 5.21 -8.97 4.63
CA LYS A 40 6.66 -9.08 4.64
C LYS A 40 7.14 -9.74 3.35
N ALA A 41 8.20 -9.22 2.76
CA ALA A 41 8.85 -9.88 1.64
C ALA A 41 9.55 -11.16 2.16
N TYR A 42 9.51 -12.22 1.34
CA TYR A 42 10.14 -13.47 1.67
C TYR A 42 10.98 -13.93 0.48
N GLN A 43 12.29 -13.95 0.67
CA GLN A 43 13.26 -14.22 -0.40
C GLN A 43 13.03 -13.24 -1.56
N GLU A 44 12.76 -13.73 -2.76
CA GLU A 44 12.48 -12.90 -3.93
C GLU A 44 10.98 -12.60 -4.08
N HIS A 45 10.16 -13.16 -3.20
CA HIS A 45 8.70 -12.96 -3.25
C HIS A 45 8.33 -11.67 -2.56
N LYS A 46 7.66 -10.80 -3.31
CA LYS A 46 7.23 -9.49 -2.82
C LYS A 46 5.71 -9.45 -2.84
N PRO A 47 5.05 -9.44 -1.68
CA PRO A 47 3.60 -9.38 -1.65
C PRO A 47 3.10 -8.02 -2.12
N VAL A 48 1.98 -8.02 -2.85
CA VAL A 48 1.37 -6.80 -3.37
C VAL A 48 -0.12 -6.82 -3.05
N LEU A 49 -0.61 -5.70 -2.51
CA LEU A 49 -2.03 -5.50 -2.23
C LEU A 49 -2.46 -4.19 -2.89
N VAL A 50 -3.43 -4.28 -3.81
CA VAL A 50 -3.98 -3.10 -4.50
C VAL A 50 -5.44 -2.93 -4.07
N ILE A 51 -5.75 -1.77 -3.54
CA ILE A 51 -7.09 -1.41 -3.07
C ILE A 51 -7.61 -0.28 -3.96
N GLY A 52 -8.71 -0.52 -4.65
CA GLY A 52 -9.26 0.44 -5.60
C GLY A 52 -9.91 1.65 -4.95
N GLY A 53 -10.58 1.44 -3.83
CA GLY A 53 -11.28 2.51 -3.11
C GLY A 53 -10.53 3.00 -1.88
N ARG A 54 -11.18 2.87 -0.73
CA ARG A 54 -10.68 3.33 0.58
C ARG A 54 -10.20 2.15 1.40
N ALA A 55 -9.32 2.40 2.34
CA ALA A 55 -8.91 1.41 3.33
C ALA A 55 -9.34 1.87 4.72
N GLY A 56 -9.67 0.91 5.59
CA GLY A 56 -10.00 1.18 6.98
C GLY A 56 -8.80 1.50 7.83
N SER A 57 -9.00 1.54 9.15
CA SER A 57 -7.95 1.87 10.11
C SER A 57 -6.88 0.79 10.18
N PHE A 58 -5.69 1.17 10.59
CA PHE A 58 -4.50 0.31 10.76
C PHE A 58 -4.04 -0.34 9.44
N LEU A 59 -4.17 0.39 8.34
CA LEU A 59 -3.66 -0.08 7.04
C LEU A 59 -2.16 -0.29 7.12
N GLY A 60 -1.69 -1.47 6.73
CA GLY A 60 -0.27 -1.78 6.69
C GLY A 60 0.40 -1.85 8.04
N GLU A 61 -0.35 -2.17 9.10
CA GLU A 61 0.20 -2.29 10.44
C GLU A 61 1.33 -3.33 10.47
N TYR A 62 2.49 -2.93 10.98
CA TYR A 62 3.70 -3.77 11.04
C TYR A 62 4.16 -4.28 9.68
N GLN A 63 3.95 -3.50 8.63
CA GLN A 63 4.47 -3.85 7.31
C GLN A 63 6.00 -3.89 7.36
N ALA A 64 6.57 -4.99 6.89
CA ALA A 64 8.01 -5.23 6.87
C ALA A 64 8.56 -5.42 5.46
N GLY A 65 7.71 -5.38 4.45
CA GLY A 65 8.11 -5.53 3.06
C GLY A 65 6.87 -5.55 2.18
N GLY A 66 7.08 -5.60 0.88
CA GLY A 66 5.99 -5.62 -0.08
C GLY A 66 5.46 -4.25 -0.44
N LEU A 67 4.35 -4.23 -1.15
CA LEU A 67 3.77 -3.02 -1.72
C LEU A 67 2.28 -2.98 -1.45
N ILE A 68 1.80 -1.86 -0.90
CA ILE A 68 0.36 -1.59 -0.77
C ILE A 68 0.05 -0.36 -1.60
N VAL A 69 -0.93 -0.45 -2.50
CA VAL A 69 -1.36 0.65 -3.36
C VAL A 69 -2.84 0.93 -3.08
N VAL A 70 -3.16 2.18 -2.75
CA VAL A 70 -4.54 2.64 -2.55
C VAL A 70 -4.85 3.65 -3.65
N LEU A 71 -5.82 3.32 -4.50
CA LEU A 71 -6.13 4.13 -5.68
C LEU A 71 -7.15 5.22 -5.40
N SER A 72 -7.85 5.15 -4.29
CA SER A 72 -8.77 6.21 -3.85
C SER A 72 -9.87 6.53 -4.85
N LEU A 73 -10.37 5.51 -5.54
CA LEU A 73 -11.46 5.66 -6.50
C LEU A 73 -12.79 5.68 -5.77
N HIS A 74 -13.71 6.54 -6.20
CA HIS A 74 -15.09 6.59 -5.69
C HIS A 74 -15.17 6.71 -4.16
N THR A 75 -14.38 7.61 -3.60
CA THR A 75 -14.37 7.80 -2.16
C THR A 75 -15.59 8.57 -1.64
N ASP A 76 -16.31 9.26 -2.53
CA ASP A 76 -17.51 10.04 -2.20
C ASP A 76 -17.24 11.07 -1.09
N GLY A 77 -16.07 11.70 -1.13
CA GLY A 77 -15.67 12.69 -0.15
C GLY A 77 -15.21 12.13 1.19
N ARG A 78 -15.21 10.81 1.35
CA ARG A 78 -14.72 10.17 2.57
C ARG A 78 -13.19 10.11 2.57
N PRO A 79 -12.57 10.04 3.75
CA PRO A 79 -11.13 9.85 3.80
C PRO A 79 -10.68 8.59 3.09
N VAL A 80 -9.52 8.66 2.41
CA VAL A 80 -8.98 7.52 1.65
C VAL A 80 -8.49 6.40 2.56
N VAL A 81 -8.20 6.72 3.81
CA VAL A 81 -7.75 5.75 4.81
C VAL A 81 -8.31 6.13 6.17
N GLY A 82 -8.52 5.13 7.03
CA GLY A 82 -8.96 5.35 8.40
C GLY A 82 -7.81 5.82 9.29
N TYR A 83 -7.92 5.54 10.59
CA TYR A 83 -6.94 6.00 11.57
C TYR A 83 -5.70 5.10 11.59
N PHE A 84 -4.57 5.69 11.94
CA PHE A 84 -3.31 5.00 12.23
C PHE A 84 -2.78 4.15 11.08
N PRO A 85 -2.68 4.69 9.84
CA PRO A 85 -1.99 3.95 8.79
C PRO A 85 -0.50 3.84 9.09
N CYS A 86 0.13 2.78 8.63
CA CYS A 86 1.58 2.56 8.73
C CYS A 86 2.10 2.40 10.16
N THR A 87 1.25 2.08 11.13
CA THR A 87 1.69 1.84 12.50
C THR A 87 2.71 0.70 12.53
N GLY A 88 3.90 0.97 13.08
CA GLY A 88 4.94 -0.03 13.17
C GLY A 88 5.56 -0.45 11.84
N MET A 89 5.36 0.32 10.78
CA MET A 89 5.96 0.05 9.48
C MET A 89 7.48 0.13 9.56
N HIS A 90 8.18 -0.90 9.10
CA HIS A 90 9.64 -0.92 9.11
C HIS A 90 10.25 -1.46 7.82
N GLY A 91 9.44 -1.73 6.80
CA GLY A 91 9.91 -2.13 5.49
C GLY A 91 8.81 -1.97 4.46
N GLY A 92 9.14 -2.12 3.19
CA GLY A 92 8.18 -2.03 2.10
C GLY A 92 7.80 -0.60 1.73
N LYS A 93 6.74 -0.49 0.94
CA LYS A 93 6.19 0.79 0.49
C LYS A 93 4.67 0.80 0.60
N MET A 94 4.13 1.97 0.88
CA MET A 94 2.70 2.23 0.77
C MET A 94 2.53 3.40 -0.19
N VAL A 95 1.62 3.27 -1.16
CA VAL A 95 1.40 4.24 -2.21
C VAL A 95 -0.06 4.66 -2.21
N PHE A 96 -0.31 5.96 -2.22
CA PHE A 96 -1.65 6.51 -2.36
C PHE A 96 -1.74 7.31 -3.64
N ARG A 97 -2.79 7.08 -4.42
CA ARG A 97 -3.11 7.98 -5.53
C ARG A 97 -3.64 9.28 -4.94
N GLY A 98 -3.03 10.38 -5.32
CA GLY A 98 -3.40 11.70 -4.83
C GLY A 98 -2.42 12.25 -3.82
N ASP A 99 -2.75 13.43 -3.29
CA ASP A 99 -1.99 14.09 -2.24
C ASP A 99 -2.60 13.75 -0.89
N VAL A 100 -1.85 13.04 -0.07
CA VAL A 100 -2.29 12.63 1.26
C VAL A 100 -1.43 13.27 2.36
N SER A 101 -0.82 14.40 2.07
CA SER A 101 0.04 15.11 3.01
C SER A 101 -0.68 15.52 4.29
N ASN A 102 -2.01 15.61 4.26
CA ASN A 102 -2.83 15.97 5.43
C ASN A 102 -3.12 14.78 6.34
N ILE A 103 -2.72 13.56 5.97
CA ILE A 103 -2.93 12.39 6.81
C ILE A 103 -1.82 12.32 7.86
N PRO A 104 -2.17 12.13 9.14
CA PRO A 104 -1.16 12.05 10.20
C PRO A 104 -0.50 10.68 10.23
N PHE A 105 0.57 10.54 9.46
CA PHE A 105 1.39 9.32 9.48
C PHE A 105 2.28 9.29 10.72
N PRO A 106 2.70 8.10 11.20
CA PRO A 106 3.58 8.01 12.35
C PRO A 106 4.95 8.62 12.04
N PRO A 107 5.69 9.07 13.07
CA PRO A 107 6.94 9.81 12.86
C PRO A 107 8.07 8.99 12.25
N GLN A 108 8.00 7.68 12.29
CA GLN A 108 9.05 6.82 11.74
C GLN A 108 8.92 6.55 10.25
N VAL A 109 7.94 7.13 9.59
CA VAL A 109 7.79 7.01 8.14
C VAL A 109 7.96 8.38 7.47
N THR A 110 8.32 8.34 6.19
CA THR A 110 8.46 9.53 5.35
C THR A 110 7.42 9.49 4.25
N SER A 111 6.72 10.61 4.08
CA SER A 111 5.74 10.80 3.01
C SER A 111 6.34 11.75 1.98
N ARG A 112 6.31 11.37 0.72
CA ARG A 112 6.86 12.16 -0.38
C ARG A 112 6.12 11.93 -1.68
N PRO A 113 6.14 12.90 -2.62
CA PRO A 113 5.61 12.63 -3.96
C PRO A 113 6.37 11.49 -4.64
N ALA A 114 5.66 10.71 -5.46
CA ALA A 114 6.27 9.62 -6.20
C ALA A 114 7.23 10.17 -7.25
N THR A 115 8.40 9.53 -7.37
CA THR A 115 9.36 9.82 -8.43
C THR A 115 9.06 8.93 -9.64
N GLU A 116 9.76 9.16 -10.75
CA GLU A 116 9.65 8.29 -11.92
C GLU A 116 10.05 6.85 -11.59
N GLU A 117 11.05 6.69 -10.76
CA GLU A 117 11.49 5.36 -10.30
C GLU A 117 10.42 4.66 -9.48
N ASP A 118 9.75 5.38 -8.58
CA ASP A 118 8.62 4.85 -7.84
C ASP A 118 7.50 4.43 -8.78
N MET A 119 7.16 5.29 -9.74
CA MET A 119 6.11 4.98 -10.72
C MET A 119 6.43 3.72 -11.50
N ALA A 120 7.68 3.55 -11.92
CA ALA A 120 8.09 2.33 -12.63
C ALA A 120 7.88 1.09 -11.79
N GLU A 121 8.04 1.19 -10.47
CA GLU A 121 7.85 0.06 -9.57
C GLU A 121 6.38 -0.33 -9.44
N PHE A 122 5.49 0.62 -9.23
CA PHE A 122 4.09 0.29 -8.95
C PHE A 122 3.17 0.37 -10.17
N ALA A 123 3.58 1.02 -11.26
CA ALA A 123 2.74 1.15 -12.46
C ALA A 123 2.25 -0.19 -13.01
N PRO A 124 3.06 -1.27 -13.02
CA PRO A 124 2.56 -2.55 -13.51
C PRO A 124 1.34 -3.06 -12.76
N TYR A 125 1.27 -2.80 -11.46
CA TYR A 125 0.14 -3.23 -10.64
C TYR A 125 -1.09 -2.36 -10.84
N VAL A 126 -0.89 -1.07 -11.08
CA VAL A 126 -2.00 -0.17 -11.47
C VAL A 126 -2.55 -0.59 -12.83
N ARG A 127 -1.69 -0.93 -13.79
CA ARG A 127 -2.13 -1.43 -15.10
C ARG A 127 -2.91 -2.72 -14.97
N GLU A 128 -2.46 -3.63 -14.12
CA GLU A 128 -3.16 -4.89 -13.92
C GLU A 128 -4.52 -4.68 -13.25
N TYR A 129 -4.60 -3.79 -12.27
CA TYR A 129 -5.88 -3.40 -11.67
C TYR A 129 -6.84 -2.90 -12.75
N CYS A 130 -6.37 -2.00 -13.62
CA CYS A 130 -7.19 -1.44 -14.68
C CYS A 130 -7.63 -2.50 -15.69
N ARG A 131 -6.75 -3.45 -16.01
CA ARG A 131 -7.11 -4.56 -16.90
C ARG A 131 -8.21 -5.42 -16.28
N LEU A 132 -8.08 -5.72 -15.00
CA LEU A 132 -9.03 -6.58 -14.28
C LEU A 132 -10.41 -5.92 -14.15
N PHE A 133 -10.46 -4.61 -13.95
CA PHE A 133 -11.71 -3.90 -13.63
C PHE A 133 -12.12 -2.92 -14.72
N HIS A 134 -11.55 -3.04 -15.92
CA HIS A 134 -11.95 -2.33 -17.14
C HIS A 134 -11.85 -0.81 -17.02
N LEU A 135 -10.72 -0.33 -16.55
CA LEU A 135 -10.39 1.10 -16.46
C LEU A 135 -9.25 1.45 -17.40
N ASP A 136 -9.11 2.73 -17.70
CA ASP A 136 -8.01 3.24 -18.54
C ASP A 136 -6.78 3.51 -17.65
N PRO A 137 -5.70 2.73 -17.79
CA PRO A 137 -4.52 2.91 -16.94
C PRO A 137 -3.81 4.25 -17.18
N GLU A 138 -3.85 4.77 -18.39
CA GLU A 138 -3.19 6.04 -18.69
C GLU A 138 -3.82 7.19 -17.92
N GLN A 139 -5.14 7.13 -17.70
CA GLN A 139 -5.86 8.12 -16.94
C GLN A 139 -5.41 8.11 -15.47
N LEU A 140 -5.33 6.93 -14.87
CA LEU A 140 -4.92 6.79 -13.47
C LEU A 140 -3.45 7.12 -13.27
N LEU A 141 -2.59 6.70 -14.21
CA LEU A 141 -1.15 6.90 -14.07
C LEU A 141 -0.70 8.34 -14.31
N ARG A 142 -1.58 9.19 -14.85
CA ARG A 142 -1.31 10.62 -15.00
C ARG A 142 -1.45 11.38 -13.69
N ASP A 143 -2.17 10.84 -12.74
CA ASP A 143 -2.43 11.53 -11.48
C ASP A 143 -1.19 11.53 -10.60
N ALA A 144 -1.17 12.43 -9.63
CA ALA A 144 -0.11 12.47 -8.63
C ALA A 144 -0.28 11.31 -7.67
N TYR A 145 0.84 10.77 -7.20
CA TYR A 145 0.87 9.72 -6.20
C TYR A 145 1.78 10.12 -5.05
N THR A 146 1.48 9.65 -3.87
CA THR A 146 2.29 9.86 -2.67
C THR A 146 2.83 8.52 -2.20
N VAL A 147 4.13 8.47 -1.91
CA VAL A 147 4.81 7.25 -1.47
C VAL A 147 5.20 7.40 0.00
N ILE A 148 4.88 6.38 0.77
CA ILE A 148 5.23 6.29 2.18
C ILE A 148 6.24 5.18 2.37
N THR A 149 7.37 5.50 2.97
CA THR A 149 8.41 4.52 3.28
C THR A 149 8.87 4.69 4.72
N PRO A 150 9.35 3.60 5.36
CA PRO A 150 9.95 3.76 6.67
C PRO A 150 11.23 4.58 6.58
N ASP A 151 11.51 5.33 7.63
CA ASP A 151 12.69 6.18 7.67
C ASP A 151 13.94 5.30 7.76
N SER A 152 14.80 5.37 6.72
CA SER A 152 16.02 4.60 6.65
C SER A 152 17.09 5.08 7.65
N LYS A 153 16.92 6.29 8.16
CA LYS A 153 17.81 6.88 9.17
C LYS A 153 17.26 6.72 10.58
N ASN A 154 16.37 5.76 10.73
CA ASN A 154 15.78 5.53 12.00
C ASN A 154 16.88 5.18 13.04
N PRO A 155 16.83 5.79 14.23
CA PRO A 155 17.87 5.57 15.25
C PRO A 155 18.04 4.12 15.68
N TYR A 156 17.00 3.36 15.57
CA TYR A 156 16.99 1.94 15.85
C TYR A 156 17.99 1.19 14.97
N GLN A 157 17.93 1.46 13.68
CA GLN A 157 18.81 0.86 12.70
C GLN A 157 20.26 1.25 12.96
N GLN A 158 20.49 2.51 13.30
CA GLN A 158 21.81 3.00 13.64
C GLN A 158 22.34 2.34 14.91
N MET A 159 21.49 2.14 15.89
CA MET A 159 21.88 1.46 17.12
C MET A 159 22.33 0.02 16.87
N TYR A 160 21.64 -0.69 16.01
CA TYR A 160 22.04 -2.04 15.65
C TYR A 160 23.38 -2.06 14.92
N VAL A 161 23.60 -1.12 14.05
CA VAL A 161 24.87 -1.02 13.33
C VAL A 161 26.00 -0.63 14.26
N ALA A 162 25.75 0.22 15.23
CA ALA A 162 26.75 0.67 16.20
C ALA A 162 27.11 -0.43 17.20
N ASN A 163 26.27 -1.38 17.38
CA ASN A 163 26.47 -2.46 18.32
C ASN A 163 26.91 -3.73 17.58
#